data_b2ad56778360a388795bc1556c6906d1
#
_entry.id   b2ad56778360a388795bc1556c6906d1
#
_cell.length_a   1.000
_cell.length_b   1.000
_cell.length_c   1.000
_cell.angle_alpha   90.00
_cell.angle_beta   90.00
_cell.angle_gamma   90.00
#
_symmetry.space_group_name_H-M   'P 1'
#
loop_
_entity.id
_entity.type
_entity.pdbx_description
1 polymer ?
#
loop_
_entity_poly.entity_id
_entity_poly.type
_entity_poly.pdbx_seq_one_letter_code
_entity_poly.pdbx_strand_id
1 'polypeptide(L)'
;TQASSSAASDVYKRQVHATFMAKPMQEQPGSSMHLHLSVKETATGRNLFVGEDGSESEEFFHALAGMQRYLAGAMALMAPYVNSYRRHSLTEDSPTNLAWGMDNRTVGLRVPVGDPANRRIENRVPGADANPYLAIAASLAALWLGLQEKRRPTRPLKDSGEDLATLPRNLDIALDALEKESPLHDVLGEE
;
A
#
# COMPACT_ATOMS: atom_id res chain seq x y z
N THR A 1 -6.34 24.63 4.20
CA THR A 1 -5.59 24.94 2.95
C THR A 1 -6.40 24.40 1.80
N GLN A 2 -7.00 25.26 1.05
CA GLN A 2 -7.75 24.96 -0.14
C GLN A 2 -6.87 24.18 -1.13
N ALA A 3 -7.15 22.92 -1.30
CA ALA A 3 -7.05 22.33 -2.62
C ALA A 3 -8.20 22.95 -3.45
N SER A 4 -8.16 24.24 -3.66
CA SER A 4 -8.92 24.92 -4.68
C SER A 4 -8.25 24.60 -5.98
N SER A 5 -8.29 23.38 -6.27
CA SER A 5 -7.71 22.83 -7.42
C SER A 5 -8.65 23.05 -8.59
N SER A 6 -8.06 22.95 -9.74
CA SER A 6 -8.73 22.77 -11.02
C SER A 6 -9.91 21.79 -10.95
N ALA A 7 -9.85 20.74 -10.10
CA ALA A 7 -10.92 19.78 -9.89
C ALA A 7 -12.20 20.42 -9.31
N ALA A 8 -12.12 21.23 -8.26
CA ALA A 8 -13.30 21.89 -7.68
C ALA A 8 -13.91 22.90 -8.66
N SER A 9 -13.07 23.63 -9.41
CA SER A 9 -13.54 24.54 -10.46
C SER A 9 -14.20 23.80 -11.62
N ASP A 10 -13.67 22.65 -12.04
CA ASP A 10 -14.23 21.82 -13.09
C ASP A 10 -15.56 21.19 -12.67
N VAL A 11 -15.68 20.72 -11.41
CA VAL A 11 -16.93 20.23 -10.84
C VAL A 11 -18.04 21.29 -10.93
N TYR A 12 -17.75 22.51 -10.49
CA TYR A 12 -18.72 23.61 -10.52
C TYR A 12 -19.13 23.97 -11.96
N LYS A 13 -18.17 24.09 -12.87
CA LYS A 13 -18.43 24.48 -14.26
C LYS A 13 -19.15 23.42 -15.07
N ARG A 14 -18.91 22.13 -14.77
CA ARG A 14 -19.46 21.00 -15.53
C ARG A 14 -20.68 20.36 -14.89
N GLN A 15 -21.13 20.86 -13.73
CA GLN A 15 -22.27 20.34 -12.98
C GLN A 15 -22.14 18.83 -12.65
N VAL A 16 -20.92 18.38 -12.38
CA VAL A 16 -20.63 17.02 -11.91
C VAL A 16 -20.25 17.05 -10.44
N HIS A 17 -20.47 15.96 -9.73
CA HIS A 17 -20.04 15.78 -8.34
C HIS A 17 -18.77 14.94 -8.30
N ALA A 18 -17.67 15.49 -7.77
CA ALA A 18 -16.44 14.75 -7.54
C ALA A 18 -16.41 14.20 -6.11
N THR A 19 -16.06 12.94 -5.97
CA THR A 19 -15.88 12.30 -4.67
C THR A 19 -14.57 11.52 -4.65
N PHE A 20 -13.87 11.55 -3.49
CA PHE A 20 -12.70 10.75 -3.20
C PHE A 20 -13.00 9.61 -2.23
N MET A 21 -14.27 9.29 -2.00
CA MET A 21 -14.64 8.13 -1.18
C MET A 21 -14.03 6.85 -1.76
N ALA A 22 -13.52 5.98 -0.88
CA ALA A 22 -12.92 4.71 -1.31
C ALA A 22 -13.95 3.77 -1.97
N LYS A 23 -15.22 3.83 -1.54
CA LYS A 23 -16.31 3.04 -2.11
C LYS A 23 -17.60 3.87 -2.16
N PRO A 24 -17.77 4.77 -3.15
CA PRO A 24 -18.96 5.65 -3.23
C PRO A 24 -20.23 4.89 -3.58
N MET A 25 -20.15 3.83 -4.38
CA MET A 25 -21.28 3.02 -4.83
C MET A 25 -20.99 1.54 -4.58
N GLN A 26 -21.98 0.82 -4.02
CA GLN A 26 -21.79 -0.57 -3.59
C GLN A 26 -21.45 -1.50 -4.76
N GLU A 27 -22.16 -1.37 -5.89
CA GLU A 27 -22.06 -2.27 -7.05
C GLU A 27 -21.04 -1.76 -8.10
N GLN A 28 -20.27 -0.72 -7.80
CA GLN A 28 -19.28 -0.16 -8.72
C GLN A 28 -17.87 -0.35 -8.14
N PRO A 29 -16.83 -0.32 -8.96
CA PRO A 29 -15.45 -0.32 -8.48
C PRO A 29 -15.19 0.78 -7.45
N GLY A 30 -14.27 0.52 -6.53
CA GLY A 30 -13.80 1.52 -5.57
C GLY A 30 -12.72 2.43 -6.16
N SER A 31 -12.38 3.48 -5.40
CA SER A 31 -11.27 4.38 -5.71
C SER A 31 -10.09 4.10 -4.80
N SER A 32 -8.90 3.96 -5.38
CA SER A 32 -7.65 3.67 -4.67
C SER A 32 -6.60 4.73 -4.92
N MET A 33 -5.61 4.76 -4.02
CA MET A 33 -4.37 5.49 -4.17
C MET A 33 -3.22 4.48 -4.12
N HIS A 34 -2.84 3.92 -5.28
CA HIS A 34 -1.70 3.00 -5.32
C HIS A 34 -0.39 3.74 -5.15
N LEU A 35 0.45 3.27 -4.23
CA LEU A 35 1.76 3.84 -3.97
C LEU A 35 2.84 2.95 -4.59
N HIS A 36 3.65 3.53 -5.48
CA HIS A 36 4.79 2.85 -6.06
C HIS A 36 6.07 3.28 -5.36
N LEU A 37 6.79 2.33 -4.76
CA LEU A 37 7.99 2.58 -4.00
C LEU A 37 9.19 1.92 -4.66
N SER A 38 10.24 2.70 -4.85
CA SER A 38 11.58 2.24 -5.21
C SER A 38 12.60 2.98 -4.36
N VAL A 39 13.73 2.35 -4.09
CA VAL A 39 14.82 2.93 -3.29
C VAL A 39 16.05 3.04 -4.17
N LYS A 40 16.70 4.21 -4.13
CA LYS A 40 17.95 4.44 -4.85
C LYS A 40 19.08 4.70 -3.87
N GLU A 41 20.23 4.13 -4.17
CA GLU A 41 21.47 4.45 -3.48
C GLU A 41 21.88 5.89 -3.79
N THR A 42 22.08 6.69 -2.76
CA THR A 42 22.35 8.14 -2.92
C THR A 42 23.64 8.41 -3.70
N ALA A 43 24.67 7.57 -3.49
CA ALA A 43 25.98 7.79 -4.10
C ALA A 43 26.00 7.48 -5.61
N THR A 44 25.29 6.45 -6.05
CA THR A 44 25.34 5.95 -7.42
C THR A 44 24.09 6.19 -8.23
N GLY A 45 22.96 6.48 -7.58
CA GLY A 45 21.63 6.54 -8.20
C GLY A 45 21.08 5.17 -8.61
N ARG A 46 21.77 4.07 -8.31
CA ARG A 46 21.35 2.71 -8.62
C ARG A 46 20.08 2.35 -7.84
N ASN A 47 19.14 1.69 -8.51
CA ASN A 47 17.97 1.12 -7.84
C ASN A 47 18.39 -0.02 -6.91
N LEU A 48 18.15 0.14 -5.61
CA LEU A 48 18.55 -0.82 -4.58
C LEU A 48 17.82 -2.17 -4.71
N PHE A 49 16.69 -2.19 -5.39
CA PHE A 49 15.89 -3.40 -5.62
C PHE A 49 16.40 -4.30 -6.74
N VAL A 50 17.51 -3.92 -7.39
CA VAL A 50 18.10 -4.64 -8.52
C VAL A 50 19.44 -5.22 -8.13
N GLY A 51 19.58 -6.54 -8.25
CA GLY A 51 20.84 -7.25 -8.11
C GLY A 51 21.80 -6.97 -9.27
N GLU A 52 23.04 -7.41 -9.14
CA GLU A 52 24.09 -7.22 -10.16
C GLU A 52 23.77 -7.92 -11.47
N ASP A 53 23.03 -9.02 -11.40
CA ASP A 53 22.57 -9.81 -12.57
C ASP A 53 21.23 -9.33 -13.16
N GLY A 54 20.66 -8.24 -12.62
CA GLY A 54 19.37 -7.70 -13.00
C GLY A 54 18.17 -8.41 -12.36
N SER A 55 18.38 -9.41 -11.51
CA SER A 55 17.35 -10.05 -10.71
C SER A 55 16.90 -9.18 -9.52
N GLU A 56 15.95 -9.66 -8.73
CA GLU A 56 15.57 -9.03 -7.46
C GLU A 56 16.71 -9.15 -6.45
N SER A 57 17.08 -8.00 -5.83
CA SER A 57 18.09 -7.96 -4.78
C SER A 57 17.58 -8.51 -3.44
N GLU A 58 18.47 -8.76 -2.50
CA GLU A 58 18.10 -9.10 -1.12
C GLU A 58 17.32 -7.95 -0.47
N GLU A 59 17.72 -6.70 -0.73
CA GLU A 59 17.05 -5.50 -0.24
C GLU A 59 15.61 -5.40 -0.73
N PHE A 60 15.36 -5.81 -1.98
CA PHE A 60 14.00 -5.91 -2.49
C PHE A 60 13.15 -6.87 -1.64
N PHE A 61 13.65 -8.07 -1.38
CA PHE A 61 12.92 -9.05 -0.57
C PHE A 61 12.76 -8.61 0.88
N HIS A 62 13.76 -7.96 1.46
CA HIS A 62 13.66 -7.41 2.81
C HIS A 62 12.60 -6.30 2.90
N ALA A 63 12.62 -5.35 1.97
CA ALA A 63 11.63 -4.29 1.89
C ALA A 63 10.20 -4.84 1.74
N LEU A 64 10.02 -5.81 0.83
CA LEU A 64 8.75 -6.47 0.60
C LEU A 64 8.24 -7.21 1.85
N ALA A 65 9.13 -7.92 2.55
CA ALA A 65 8.81 -8.63 3.78
C ALA A 65 8.37 -7.68 4.91
N GLY A 66 9.03 -6.52 5.03
CA GLY A 66 8.64 -5.47 5.97
C GLY A 66 7.23 -4.94 5.65
N MET A 67 6.95 -4.66 4.40
CA MET A 67 5.62 -4.23 3.99
C MET A 67 4.56 -5.31 4.28
N GLN A 68 4.83 -6.59 4.00
CA GLN A 68 3.93 -7.68 4.37
C GLN A 68 3.67 -7.76 5.88
N ARG A 69 4.70 -7.52 6.68
CA ARG A 69 4.61 -7.64 8.14
C ARG A 69 3.86 -6.49 8.79
N TYR A 70 4.09 -5.27 8.34
CA TYR A 70 3.70 -4.07 9.08
C TYR A 70 2.47 -3.33 8.52
N LEU A 71 2.15 -3.49 7.22
CA LEU A 71 1.04 -2.72 6.64
C LEU A 71 -0.34 -3.10 7.18
N ALA A 72 -0.53 -4.31 7.71
CA ALA A 72 -1.78 -4.66 8.39
C ALA A 72 -1.97 -3.82 9.67
N GLY A 73 -0.90 -3.60 10.45
CA GLY A 73 -0.90 -2.69 11.60
C GLY A 73 -1.09 -1.23 11.22
N ALA A 74 -0.67 -0.83 10.02
CA ALA A 74 -0.84 0.53 9.52
C ALA A 74 -2.18 0.76 8.78
N MET A 75 -3.10 -0.21 8.78
CA MET A 75 -4.32 -0.16 7.97
C MET A 75 -5.18 1.07 8.24
N ALA A 76 -5.28 1.54 9.50
CA ALA A 76 -6.03 2.74 9.85
C ALA A 76 -5.51 4.01 9.16
N LEU A 77 -4.21 4.08 8.84
CA LEU A 77 -3.61 5.19 8.11
C LEU A 77 -3.88 5.13 6.60
N MET A 78 -4.27 3.95 6.08
CA MET A 78 -4.55 3.70 4.67
C MET A 78 -6.04 3.64 4.35
N ALA A 79 -6.86 3.37 5.37
CA ALA A 79 -8.31 3.26 5.31
C ALA A 79 -8.93 3.96 6.52
N PRO A 80 -8.91 5.32 6.57
CA PRO A 80 -9.18 6.08 7.79
C PRO A 80 -10.67 6.21 8.14
N TYR A 81 -11.58 5.80 7.27
CA TYR A 81 -13.02 5.96 7.45
C TYR A 81 -13.76 4.62 7.40
N VAL A 82 -14.93 4.56 8.01
CA VAL A 82 -15.80 3.37 7.95
C VAL A 82 -16.11 2.95 6.51
N ASN A 83 -16.31 3.92 5.61
CA ASN A 83 -16.52 3.65 4.18
C ASN A 83 -15.30 3.01 3.51
N SER A 84 -14.08 3.33 3.95
CA SER A 84 -12.84 2.82 3.34
C SER A 84 -12.81 1.29 3.31
N TYR A 85 -13.30 0.64 4.37
CA TYR A 85 -13.31 -0.82 4.51
C TYR A 85 -14.27 -1.52 3.55
N ARG A 86 -15.28 -0.83 3.04
CA ARG A 86 -16.19 -1.39 2.02
C ARG A 86 -15.46 -1.69 0.71
N ARG A 87 -14.35 -1.00 0.45
CA ARG A 87 -13.53 -1.25 -0.73
C ARG A 87 -12.82 -2.61 -0.63
N HIS A 88 -12.43 -3.06 0.57
CA HIS A 88 -11.67 -4.29 0.80
C HIS A 88 -12.54 -5.53 1.01
N SER A 89 -13.83 -5.44 0.87
CA SER A 89 -14.72 -6.51 1.32
C SER A 89 -15.35 -7.35 0.20
N LEU A 90 -15.46 -6.88 -1.04
CA LEU A 90 -16.41 -7.50 -1.98
C LEU A 90 -16.04 -7.44 -3.47
N THR A 91 -14.86 -6.97 -3.87
CA THR A 91 -14.53 -6.88 -5.31
C THR A 91 -13.17 -7.51 -5.61
N GLU A 92 -13.08 -8.20 -6.73
CA GLU A 92 -11.85 -8.84 -7.21
C GLU A 92 -10.69 -7.87 -7.45
N ASP A 93 -10.98 -6.57 -7.58
CA ASP A 93 -10.00 -5.52 -7.87
C ASP A 93 -9.34 -4.90 -6.63
N SER A 94 -9.81 -5.24 -5.43
CA SER A 94 -9.27 -4.68 -4.17
C SER A 94 -8.63 -5.75 -3.32
N PRO A 95 -7.42 -5.51 -2.82
CA PRO A 95 -6.72 -6.51 -2.02
C PRO A 95 -7.41 -6.68 -0.66
N THR A 96 -7.57 -7.93 -0.24
CA THR A 96 -8.06 -8.32 1.09
C THR A 96 -6.96 -8.86 2.00
N ASN A 97 -5.74 -8.95 1.49
CA ASN A 97 -4.58 -9.51 2.16
C ASN A 97 -3.30 -8.77 1.74
N LEU A 98 -2.17 -9.10 2.37
CA LEU A 98 -0.83 -8.59 2.05
C LEU A 98 0.03 -9.61 1.30
N ALA A 99 -0.59 -10.52 0.56
CA ALA A 99 0.15 -11.32 -0.41
C ALA A 99 0.87 -10.43 -1.41
N TRP A 100 1.90 -10.98 -2.03
CA TRP A 100 2.59 -10.32 -3.12
C TRP A 100 2.65 -11.21 -4.37
N GLY A 101 2.82 -10.59 -5.51
CA GLY A 101 2.97 -11.32 -6.77
C GLY A 101 3.42 -10.44 -7.92
N MET A 102 4.08 -11.07 -8.89
CA MET A 102 4.50 -10.42 -10.13
C MET A 102 3.27 -10.16 -11.00
N ASP A 103 3.06 -8.90 -11.38
CA ASP A 103 1.91 -8.40 -12.15
C ASP A 103 0.52 -8.87 -11.69
N ASN A 104 0.42 -9.41 -10.48
CA ASN A 104 -0.83 -9.88 -9.92
C ASN A 104 -1.62 -8.72 -9.30
N ARG A 105 -2.83 -8.46 -9.77
CA ARG A 105 -3.69 -7.37 -9.29
C ARG A 105 -4.62 -7.77 -8.15
N THR A 106 -4.65 -9.04 -7.76
CA THR A 106 -5.47 -9.54 -6.65
C THR A 106 -4.76 -9.43 -5.30
N VAL A 107 -3.47 -9.09 -5.30
CA VAL A 107 -2.63 -9.01 -4.08
C VAL A 107 -2.50 -7.56 -3.57
N GLY A 108 -2.21 -7.42 -2.27
CA GLY A 108 -1.93 -6.13 -1.65
C GLY A 108 -0.62 -5.49 -2.11
N LEU A 109 0.38 -6.32 -2.40
CA LEU A 109 1.71 -5.89 -2.83
C LEU A 109 2.03 -6.45 -4.21
N ARG A 110 1.78 -5.66 -5.24
CA ARG A 110 2.10 -6.05 -6.62
C ARG A 110 3.52 -5.63 -6.97
N VAL A 111 4.23 -6.48 -7.69
CA VAL A 111 5.53 -6.18 -8.28
C VAL A 111 5.35 -6.07 -9.80
N PRO A 112 5.29 -4.86 -10.36
CA PRO A 112 5.15 -4.69 -11.80
C PRO A 112 6.34 -5.26 -12.55
N VAL A 113 6.08 -6.09 -13.56
CA VAL A 113 7.11 -6.61 -14.46
C VAL A 113 7.52 -5.51 -15.45
N GLY A 114 8.79 -5.44 -15.78
CA GLY A 114 9.34 -4.47 -16.72
C GLY A 114 10.85 -4.36 -16.61
N ASP A 115 11.40 -3.25 -17.11
CA ASP A 115 12.83 -2.97 -17.04
C ASP A 115 13.31 -3.03 -15.56
N PRO A 116 14.37 -3.81 -15.26
CA PRO A 116 14.94 -3.89 -13.92
C PRO A 116 15.25 -2.52 -13.30
N ALA A 117 15.72 -1.55 -14.09
CA ALA A 117 16.00 -0.19 -13.60
C ALA A 117 14.77 0.49 -12.97
N ASN A 118 13.57 0.09 -13.36
CA ASN A 118 12.29 0.60 -12.87
C ASN A 118 11.62 -0.33 -11.83
N ARG A 119 12.37 -1.27 -11.26
CA ARG A 119 11.83 -2.22 -10.26
C ARG A 119 11.31 -1.48 -9.04
N ARG A 120 10.10 -1.86 -8.62
CA ARG A 120 9.37 -1.20 -7.54
C ARG A 120 8.35 -2.14 -6.93
N ILE A 121 7.90 -1.79 -5.73
CA ILE A 121 6.78 -2.44 -5.05
C ILE A 121 5.59 -1.49 -5.13
N GLU A 122 4.46 -1.99 -5.59
CA GLU A 122 3.18 -1.27 -5.61
C GLU A 122 2.34 -1.68 -4.39
N ASN A 123 2.16 -0.76 -3.45
CA ASN A 123 1.20 -0.91 -2.37
C ASN A 123 -0.20 -0.53 -2.86
N ARG A 124 -1.11 -1.50 -2.93
CA ARG A 124 -2.46 -1.36 -3.46
C ARG A 124 -3.52 -1.17 -2.38
N VAL A 125 -3.10 -1.17 -1.10
CA VAL A 125 -4.02 -1.08 0.04
C VAL A 125 -4.67 0.30 0.20
N PRO A 126 -3.96 1.44 0.08
CA PRO A 126 -4.55 2.74 0.38
C PRO A 126 -5.76 3.08 -0.49
N GLY A 127 -6.81 3.60 0.15
CA GLY A 127 -7.97 4.18 -0.52
C GLY A 127 -7.67 5.60 -1.02
N ALA A 128 -8.47 6.10 -1.97
CA ALA A 128 -8.34 7.48 -2.45
C ALA A 128 -8.70 8.53 -1.37
N ASP A 129 -9.36 8.10 -0.31
CA ASP A 129 -9.73 8.89 0.88
C ASP A 129 -8.65 8.93 1.96
N ALA A 130 -7.56 8.18 1.81
CA ALA A 130 -6.44 8.20 2.74
C ALA A 130 -5.70 9.55 2.68
N ASN A 131 -5.18 9.98 3.83
CA ASN A 131 -4.22 11.08 3.85
C ASN A 131 -2.91 10.61 3.17
N PRO A 132 -2.49 11.23 2.04
CA PRO A 132 -1.33 10.75 1.30
C PRO A 132 -0.03 10.79 2.11
N TYR A 133 0.13 11.78 2.99
CA TYR A 133 1.32 11.89 3.83
C TYR A 133 1.41 10.72 4.81
N LEU A 134 0.30 10.37 5.48
CA LEU A 134 0.27 9.25 6.41
C LEU A 134 0.43 7.91 5.71
N ALA A 135 -0.23 7.71 4.58
CA ALA A 135 -0.12 6.47 3.81
C ALA A 135 1.29 6.25 3.24
N ILE A 136 1.95 7.33 2.79
CA ILE A 136 3.35 7.29 2.34
C ILE A 136 4.28 7.01 3.52
N ALA A 137 4.12 7.73 4.64
CA ALA A 137 4.93 7.53 5.84
C ALA A 137 4.85 6.09 6.35
N ALA A 138 3.64 5.54 6.48
CA ALA A 138 3.42 4.15 6.89
C ALA A 138 4.05 3.14 5.93
N SER A 139 3.95 3.38 4.63
CA SER A 139 4.56 2.51 3.62
C SER A 139 6.09 2.55 3.68
N LEU A 140 6.68 3.73 3.88
CA LEU A 140 8.13 3.89 4.03
C LEU A 140 8.63 3.31 5.35
N ALA A 141 7.90 3.49 6.46
CA ALA A 141 8.24 2.90 7.75
C ALA A 141 8.25 1.36 7.67
N ALA A 142 7.21 0.77 7.08
CA ALA A 142 7.14 -0.67 6.89
C ALA A 142 8.29 -1.22 6.02
N LEU A 143 8.59 -0.53 4.93
CA LEU A 143 9.71 -0.86 4.04
C LEU A 143 11.05 -0.75 4.79
N TRP A 144 11.26 0.34 5.53
CA TRP A 144 12.48 0.57 6.30
C TRP A 144 12.71 -0.48 7.36
N LEU A 145 11.68 -0.82 8.16
CA LEU A 145 11.75 -1.88 9.16
C LEU A 145 12.14 -3.22 8.52
N GLY A 146 11.59 -3.54 7.35
CA GLY A 146 11.98 -4.74 6.62
C GLY A 146 13.44 -4.78 6.23
N LEU A 147 14.02 -3.66 5.78
CA LEU A 147 15.44 -3.53 5.48
C LEU A 147 16.31 -3.70 6.73
N GLN A 148 15.89 -3.16 7.89
CA GLN A 148 16.60 -3.29 9.15
C GLN A 148 16.58 -4.73 9.68
N GLU A 149 15.42 -5.37 9.64
CA GLU A 149 15.23 -6.72 10.19
C GLU A 149 15.70 -7.84 9.25
N LYS A 150 15.92 -7.53 7.98
CA LYS A 150 16.38 -8.49 6.96
C LYS A 150 15.49 -9.74 6.86
N ARG A 151 14.19 -9.56 7.00
CA ARG A 151 13.19 -10.63 6.89
C ARG A 151 13.05 -11.13 5.45
N ARG A 152 12.49 -12.32 5.30
CA ARG A 152 12.08 -12.85 4.00
C ARG A 152 10.57 -12.79 3.85
N PRO A 153 10.06 -12.43 2.66
CA PRO A 153 8.63 -12.44 2.39
C PRO A 153 8.11 -13.89 2.25
N THR A 154 6.80 -14.04 2.30
CA THR A 154 6.14 -15.29 1.90
C THR A 154 6.46 -15.64 0.44
N ARG A 155 6.05 -16.82 -0.02
CA ARG A 155 6.11 -17.15 -1.44
C ARG A 155 5.19 -16.21 -2.24
N PRO A 156 5.54 -15.86 -3.48
CA PRO A 156 4.66 -15.06 -4.34
C PRO A 156 3.37 -15.83 -4.64
N LEU A 157 2.25 -15.13 -4.54
CA LEU A 157 0.96 -15.70 -4.93
C LEU A 157 0.89 -15.77 -6.46
N LYS A 158 0.74 -16.97 -6.99
CA LYS A 158 0.61 -17.20 -8.44
C LYS A 158 -0.86 -17.16 -8.86
N ASP A 159 -1.73 -17.73 -8.04
CA ASP A 159 -3.17 -17.84 -8.29
C ASP A 159 -3.98 -17.36 -7.09
N SER A 160 -5.25 -17.00 -7.30
CA SER A 160 -6.19 -16.67 -6.23
C SER A 160 -6.58 -17.95 -5.47
N GLY A 161 -6.50 -17.97 -4.15
CA GLY A 161 -7.06 -19.06 -3.35
C GLY A 161 -6.22 -19.61 -2.21
N GLU A 162 -5.05 -19.05 -1.91
CA GLU A 162 -4.31 -19.41 -0.70
C GLU A 162 -4.90 -18.70 0.53
N ASP A 163 -4.96 -19.43 1.65
CA ASP A 163 -5.44 -18.91 2.94
C ASP A 163 -4.38 -17.99 3.57
N LEU A 164 -4.45 -16.72 3.23
CA LEU A 164 -3.51 -15.71 3.66
C LEU A 164 -4.12 -14.84 4.75
N ALA A 165 -3.28 -14.35 5.66
CA ALA A 165 -3.70 -13.40 6.69
C ALA A 165 -4.44 -12.21 6.06
N THR A 166 -5.69 -12.01 6.46
CA THR A 166 -6.53 -10.94 5.92
C THR A 166 -6.20 -9.60 6.57
N LEU A 167 -6.36 -8.54 5.78
CA LEU A 167 -6.33 -7.17 6.30
C LEU A 167 -7.46 -6.94 7.32
N PRO A 168 -7.30 -6.03 8.28
CA PRO A 168 -8.40 -5.57 9.15
C PRO A 168 -9.64 -5.19 8.33
N ARG A 169 -10.81 -5.69 8.74
CA ARG A 169 -12.06 -5.55 7.97
C ARG A 169 -12.94 -4.37 8.40
N ASN A 170 -12.58 -3.69 9.46
CA ASN A 170 -13.24 -2.48 9.94
C ASN A 170 -12.25 -1.58 10.67
N LEU A 171 -12.69 -0.34 10.95
CA LEU A 171 -11.85 0.67 11.55
C LEU A 171 -11.42 0.30 12.98
N ASP A 172 -12.30 -0.28 13.78
CA ASP A 172 -11.99 -0.64 15.17
C ASP A 172 -10.85 -1.67 15.23
N ILE A 173 -10.95 -2.75 14.43
CA ILE A 173 -9.89 -3.76 14.33
C ILE A 173 -8.57 -3.13 13.82
N ALA A 174 -8.66 -2.17 12.89
CA ALA A 174 -7.47 -1.52 12.35
C ALA A 174 -6.80 -0.58 13.38
N LEU A 175 -7.59 0.11 14.18
CA LEU A 175 -7.06 0.94 15.28
C LEU A 175 -6.41 0.06 16.35
N ASP A 176 -7.07 -1.02 16.76
CA ASP A 176 -6.50 -2.02 17.69
C ASP A 176 -5.18 -2.63 17.16
N ALA A 177 -5.10 -2.84 15.86
CA ALA A 177 -3.88 -3.37 15.23
C ALA A 177 -2.76 -2.32 15.22
N LEU A 178 -3.08 -1.06 14.93
CA LEU A 178 -2.11 0.03 14.95
C LEU A 178 -1.57 0.26 16.37
N GLU A 179 -2.44 0.30 17.38
CA GLU A 179 -2.03 0.48 18.79
C GLU A 179 -1.05 -0.57 19.28
N LYS A 180 -1.14 -1.80 18.76
CA LYS A 180 -0.27 -2.92 19.13
C LYS A 180 1.04 -2.99 18.34
N GLU A 181 1.18 -2.17 17.29
CA GLU A 181 2.31 -2.25 16.37
C GLU A 181 3.45 -1.30 16.78
N SER A 182 4.06 -1.56 17.95
CA SER A 182 5.13 -0.74 18.53
C SER A 182 6.26 -0.37 17.55
N PRO A 183 6.77 -1.26 16.69
CA PRO A 183 7.84 -0.88 15.75
C PRO A 183 7.43 0.21 14.76
N LEU A 184 6.15 0.31 14.41
CA LEU A 184 5.66 1.42 13.59
C LEU A 184 5.64 2.74 14.38
N HIS A 185 5.26 2.70 15.66
CA HIS A 185 5.27 3.89 16.53
C HIS A 185 6.69 4.43 16.70
N ASP A 186 7.67 3.55 16.90
CA ASP A 186 9.09 3.93 17.04
C ASP A 186 9.61 4.69 15.81
N VAL A 187 9.12 4.36 14.61
CA VAL A 187 9.54 5.00 13.35
C VAL A 187 8.68 6.21 13.00
N LEU A 188 7.38 6.16 13.26
CA LEU A 188 6.43 7.23 12.89
C LEU A 188 6.35 8.35 13.92
N GLY A 189 6.75 8.09 15.18
CA GLY A 189 6.58 8.97 16.33
C GLY A 189 5.38 8.61 17.18
N GLU A 190 5.37 9.07 18.44
CA GLU A 190 4.33 8.75 19.43
C GLU A 190 3.12 9.71 19.38
N GLU A 191 3.11 10.72 18.49
CA GLU A 191 2.03 11.72 18.40
C GLU A 191 1.02 11.43 17.28
#